data_d3b82dfb43c888fc2e1c1c25a6ef1d72
#
_entry.id   d3b82dfb43c888fc2e1c1c25a6ef1d72
#
_cell.length_a   1.000
_cell.length_b   1.000
_cell.length_c   1.000
_cell.angle_alpha   90.00
_cell.angle_beta   90.00
_cell.angle_gamma   90.00
#
_symmetry.space_group_name_H-M   'P 1'
#
loop_
_entity.id
_entity.type
_entity.pdbx_description
1 polymer ?
#
loop_
_entity_poly.entity_id
_entity_poly.type
_entity_poly.pdbx_seq_one_letter_code
_entity_poly.pdbx_strand_id
1 'polypeptide(L)'
;MFAFLTAEQKTGYRPRILGVPDYDTAEVTAQLRIIAKQLRAFSYSYCDGCETIAEAKAYRETFAEREGMLIWPNFIAYNPATGANEEFPAVAYALGLRALIDNEQGWHKSLSNVPVKNVLGSSKDVFWALQAEDSDANELNANEITTLIKRDGFRFWGNRTTDTEKFIFEVYTRTAQILADSIAEAQFTTVDTPLTPANVKD
;
A
#
# COMPACT_ATOMS: atom_id res chain seq x y z
N MET A 1 -3.43 12.00 13.17
CA MET A 1 -2.33 11.69 12.23
C MET A 1 -0.94 12.10 12.73
N PHE A 2 -0.74 13.25 13.38
CA PHE A 2 0.58 13.66 13.91
C PHE A 2 1.22 12.66 14.88
N ALA A 3 0.44 11.78 15.52
CA ALA A 3 0.97 10.72 16.38
C ALA A 3 1.92 9.75 15.66
N PHE A 4 1.77 9.56 14.34
CA PHE A 4 2.69 8.73 13.56
C PHE A 4 4.11 9.32 13.49
N LEU A 5 4.23 10.65 13.41
CA LEU A 5 5.53 11.32 13.34
C LEU A 5 6.33 11.22 14.65
N THR A 6 5.64 11.06 15.77
CA THR A 6 6.26 10.91 17.10
C THR A 6 6.31 9.46 17.57
N ALA A 7 5.87 8.50 16.75
CA ALA A 7 5.76 7.10 17.13
C ALA A 7 7.12 6.51 17.49
N GLU A 8 8.16 6.79 16.71
CA GLU A 8 9.50 6.29 16.93
C GLU A 8 10.06 6.73 18.30
N GLN A 9 9.88 7.99 18.67
CA GLN A 9 10.30 8.51 19.97
C GLN A 9 9.56 7.87 21.15
N LYS A 10 8.29 7.48 20.93
CA LYS A 10 7.46 6.93 22.01
C LYS A 10 7.53 5.41 22.12
N THR A 11 7.75 4.72 21.02
CA THR A 11 7.66 3.25 20.95
C THR A 11 8.98 2.58 20.59
N GLY A 12 9.98 3.34 20.11
CA GLY A 12 11.20 2.81 19.53
C GLY A 12 11.05 2.27 18.10
N TYR A 13 9.85 2.39 17.51
CA TYR A 13 9.58 1.86 16.17
C TYR A 13 9.04 2.95 15.25
N ARG A 14 9.65 3.06 14.07
CA ARG A 14 9.18 3.93 13.00
C ARG A 14 8.14 3.21 12.16
N PRO A 15 6.91 3.76 11.99
CA PRO A 15 5.91 3.17 11.10
C PRO A 15 6.39 3.14 9.65
N ARG A 16 6.28 1.98 9.00
CA ARG A 16 6.67 1.77 7.59
C ARG A 16 5.50 1.44 6.68
N ILE A 17 4.41 0.99 7.24
CA ILE A 17 3.19 0.62 6.55
C ILE A 17 2.06 1.40 7.21
N LEU A 18 1.34 2.18 6.41
CA LEU A 18 0.28 3.07 6.89
C LEU A 18 -1.05 2.76 6.18
N GLY A 19 -2.13 2.90 6.90
CA GLY A 19 -3.49 2.83 6.38
C GLY A 19 -4.49 3.25 7.44
N VAL A 20 -5.67 3.69 7.00
CA VAL A 20 -6.76 4.12 7.88
C VAL A 20 -8.07 3.49 7.38
N PRO A 21 -8.23 2.16 7.51
CA PRO A 21 -9.40 1.44 6.99
C PRO A 21 -10.70 2.10 7.48
N ASP A 22 -11.70 2.23 6.60
CA ASP A 22 -13.02 2.86 6.81
C ASP A 22 -13.02 4.38 7.03
N TYR A 23 -11.87 5.01 7.20
CA TYR A 23 -11.76 6.45 7.44
C TYR A 23 -10.85 7.15 6.42
N ASP A 24 -10.56 6.49 5.32
CA ASP A 24 -9.64 6.95 4.27
C ASP A 24 -10.34 7.78 3.19
N THR A 25 -11.09 8.80 3.63
CA THR A 25 -11.62 9.84 2.73
C THR A 25 -10.49 10.48 1.92
N ALA A 26 -10.83 11.20 0.84
CA ALA A 26 -9.83 11.84 -0.02
C ALA A 26 -8.88 12.76 0.77
N GLU A 27 -9.42 13.54 1.72
CA GLU A 27 -8.59 14.43 2.56
C GLU A 27 -7.69 13.65 3.50
N VAL A 28 -8.21 12.57 4.12
CA VAL A 28 -7.43 11.69 5.00
C VAL A 28 -6.33 10.99 4.20
N THR A 29 -6.64 10.50 3.03
CA THR A 29 -5.67 9.88 2.11
C THR A 29 -4.58 10.85 1.71
N ALA A 30 -4.92 12.08 1.33
CA ALA A 30 -3.93 13.12 1.00
C ALA A 30 -2.98 13.41 2.18
N GLN A 31 -3.52 13.55 3.40
CA GLN A 31 -2.70 13.72 4.60
C GLN A 31 -1.84 12.51 4.92
N LEU A 32 -2.37 11.30 4.70
CA LEU A 32 -1.62 10.05 4.90
C LEU A 32 -0.43 9.96 3.95
N ARG A 33 -0.57 10.41 2.69
CA ARG A 33 0.52 10.49 1.71
C ARG A 33 1.64 11.42 2.17
N ILE A 34 1.29 12.61 2.70
CA ILE A 34 2.27 13.56 3.24
C ILE A 34 3.07 12.92 4.39
N ILE A 35 2.39 12.25 5.31
CA ILE A 35 3.04 11.57 6.43
C ILE A 35 3.89 10.39 5.95
N ALA A 36 3.38 9.60 5.00
CA ALA A 36 4.13 8.49 4.40
C ALA A 36 5.44 8.97 3.79
N LYS A 37 5.42 10.09 3.06
CA LYS A 37 6.63 10.72 2.51
C LYS A 37 7.61 11.15 3.59
N GLN A 38 7.14 11.78 4.67
CA GLN A 38 7.99 12.23 5.78
C GLN A 38 8.65 11.06 6.53
N LEU A 39 7.91 9.97 6.72
CA LEU A 39 8.38 8.77 7.42
C LEU A 39 9.15 7.79 6.52
N ARG A 40 9.24 8.04 5.22
CA ARG A 40 9.67 7.02 4.23
C ARG A 40 8.87 5.72 4.40
N ALA A 41 7.57 5.85 4.58
CA ALA A 41 6.61 4.78 4.72
C ALA A 41 5.79 4.63 3.44
N PHE A 42 5.04 3.54 3.33
CA PHE A 42 4.12 3.29 2.23
C PHE A 42 2.69 3.19 2.77
N SER A 43 1.73 3.80 2.07
CA SER A 43 0.34 3.84 2.50
C SER A 43 -0.58 3.09 1.55
N TYR A 44 -1.60 2.45 2.12
CA TYR A 44 -2.70 1.82 1.39
C TYR A 44 -3.98 2.58 1.71
N SER A 45 -4.75 2.92 0.68
CA SER A 45 -5.98 3.67 0.81
C SER A 45 -7.05 3.12 -0.13
N TYR A 46 -8.29 3.28 0.24
CA TYR A 46 -9.46 2.91 -0.55
C TYR A 46 -9.85 4.06 -1.49
N CYS A 47 -10.51 3.75 -2.62
CA CYS A 47 -11.15 4.76 -3.46
C CYS A 47 -12.52 5.11 -2.84
N ASP A 48 -12.49 6.00 -1.83
CA ASP A 48 -13.66 6.34 -1.02
C ASP A 48 -14.79 6.95 -1.84
N GLY A 49 -16.02 6.52 -1.55
CA GLY A 49 -17.23 7.00 -2.21
C GLY A 49 -17.42 6.55 -3.67
N CYS A 50 -16.58 5.67 -4.19
CA CYS A 50 -16.66 5.18 -5.57
C CYS A 50 -17.52 3.91 -5.66
N GLU A 51 -18.58 3.98 -6.48
CA GLU A 51 -19.49 2.88 -6.74
C GLU A 51 -19.18 2.16 -8.07
N THR A 52 -18.48 2.82 -8.99
CA THR A 52 -18.17 2.35 -10.33
C THR A 52 -16.69 2.44 -10.64
N ILE A 53 -16.22 1.67 -11.63
CA ILE A 53 -14.85 1.73 -12.16
C ILE A 53 -14.51 3.14 -12.65
N ALA A 54 -15.45 3.81 -13.32
CA ALA A 54 -15.24 5.16 -13.83
C ALA A 54 -14.99 6.18 -12.70
N GLU A 55 -15.73 6.07 -11.60
CA GLU A 55 -15.53 6.91 -10.41
C GLU A 55 -14.20 6.60 -9.72
N ALA A 56 -13.84 5.32 -9.59
CA ALA A 56 -12.56 4.93 -9.03
C ALA A 56 -11.38 5.49 -9.86
N LYS A 57 -11.48 5.47 -11.19
CA LYS A 57 -10.49 6.08 -12.09
C LYS A 57 -10.40 7.59 -11.89
N ALA A 58 -11.54 8.29 -11.83
CA ALA A 58 -11.57 9.74 -11.56
C ALA A 58 -10.98 10.07 -10.18
N TYR A 59 -11.29 9.27 -9.16
CA TYR A 59 -10.71 9.41 -7.83
C TYR A 59 -9.19 9.25 -7.85
N ARG A 60 -8.68 8.25 -8.58
CA ARG A 60 -7.24 8.01 -8.73
C ARG A 60 -6.50 9.22 -9.34
N GLU A 61 -7.09 9.94 -10.27
CA GLU A 61 -6.46 11.12 -10.91
C GLU A 61 -6.14 12.25 -9.93
N THR A 62 -6.72 12.23 -8.74
CA THR A 62 -6.46 13.23 -7.70
C THR A 62 -5.14 12.99 -6.94
N PHE A 63 -4.45 11.88 -7.19
CA PHE A 63 -3.21 11.50 -6.50
C PHE A 63 -2.09 11.23 -7.51
N ALA A 64 -0.86 11.62 -7.16
CA ALA A 64 0.33 11.40 -7.99
C ALA A 64 1.56 10.93 -7.19
N GLU A 65 1.40 10.66 -5.88
CA GLU A 65 2.50 10.32 -4.99
C GLU A 65 2.88 8.84 -5.12
N ARG A 66 4.17 8.56 -5.10
CA ARG A 66 4.70 7.20 -5.10
C ARG A 66 4.54 6.45 -3.78
N GLU A 67 4.28 7.17 -2.69
CA GLU A 67 4.22 6.61 -1.34
C GLU A 67 2.89 5.92 -1.05
N GLY A 68 2.16 5.52 -2.08
CA GLY A 68 0.91 4.84 -1.81
C GLY A 68 0.24 4.14 -2.99
N MET A 69 -0.64 3.23 -2.60
CA MET A 69 -1.47 2.40 -3.47
C MET A 69 -2.94 2.66 -3.19
N LEU A 70 -3.75 2.70 -4.25
CA LEU A 70 -5.20 2.73 -4.17
C LEU A 70 -5.77 1.33 -4.39
N ILE A 71 -6.81 0.99 -3.64
CA ILE A 71 -7.47 -0.31 -3.69
C ILE A 71 -8.98 -0.09 -3.90
N TRP A 72 -9.58 -0.86 -4.80
CA TRP A 72 -11.01 -0.88 -5.05
C TRP A 72 -11.40 -2.22 -5.72
N PRO A 73 -12.57 -2.80 -5.39
CA PRO A 73 -13.50 -2.47 -4.33
C PRO A 73 -13.11 -3.08 -2.96
N ASN A 74 -13.99 -2.95 -1.96
CA ASN A 74 -13.88 -3.64 -0.67
C ASN A 74 -14.14 -5.14 -0.81
N PHE A 75 -13.89 -5.89 0.24
CA PHE A 75 -13.99 -7.35 0.24
C PHE A 75 -15.20 -7.83 1.04
N ILE A 76 -15.77 -8.95 0.63
CA ILE A 76 -16.79 -9.66 1.40
C ILE A 76 -16.12 -10.78 2.19
N ALA A 77 -16.41 -10.84 3.47
CA ALA A 77 -15.92 -11.88 4.35
C ALA A 77 -16.99 -12.29 5.38
N TYR A 78 -16.82 -13.44 5.98
CA TYR A 78 -17.69 -13.91 7.06
C TYR A 78 -17.35 -13.20 8.38
N ASN A 79 -18.35 -12.56 8.98
CA ASN A 79 -18.23 -11.95 10.30
C ASN A 79 -18.74 -12.94 11.39
N PRO A 80 -17.86 -13.50 12.23
CA PRO A 80 -18.27 -14.45 13.25
C PRO A 80 -19.11 -13.80 14.37
N ALA A 81 -19.04 -12.48 14.54
CA ALA A 81 -19.82 -11.78 15.56
C ALA A 81 -21.30 -11.64 15.18
N THR A 82 -21.61 -11.48 13.91
CA THR A 82 -22.98 -11.35 13.41
C THR A 82 -23.50 -12.64 12.75
N GLY A 83 -22.59 -13.58 12.41
CA GLY A 83 -22.94 -14.81 11.72
C GLY A 83 -23.29 -14.60 10.23
N ALA A 84 -22.94 -13.47 9.64
CA ALA A 84 -23.28 -13.09 8.28
C ALA A 84 -22.04 -12.77 7.43
N ASN A 85 -22.23 -12.78 6.11
CA ASN A 85 -21.23 -12.25 5.18
C ASN A 85 -21.42 -10.75 5.10
N GLU A 86 -20.38 -10.01 5.35
CA GLU A 86 -20.39 -8.54 5.40
C GLU A 86 -19.24 -7.96 4.58
N GLU A 87 -19.36 -6.68 4.25
CA GLU A 87 -18.29 -5.91 3.61
C GLU A 87 -17.24 -5.52 4.64
N PHE A 88 -15.98 -5.73 4.29
CA PHE A 88 -14.83 -5.37 5.10
C PHE A 88 -13.84 -4.53 4.28
N PRO A 89 -13.12 -3.60 4.92
CA PRO A 89 -12.16 -2.73 4.25
C PRO A 89 -11.04 -3.53 3.59
N ALA A 90 -10.90 -3.43 2.28
CA ALA A 90 -9.81 -4.07 1.55
C ALA A 90 -8.42 -3.60 2.04
N VAL A 91 -8.34 -2.35 2.50
CA VAL A 91 -7.13 -1.77 3.10
C VAL A 91 -6.67 -2.54 4.33
N ALA A 92 -7.58 -2.99 5.20
CA ALA A 92 -7.23 -3.79 6.37
C ALA A 92 -6.55 -5.11 5.96
N TYR A 93 -7.08 -5.77 4.92
CA TYR A 93 -6.47 -6.98 4.35
C TYR A 93 -5.11 -6.69 3.72
N ALA A 94 -4.97 -5.57 3.01
CA ALA A 94 -3.69 -5.16 2.42
C ALA A 94 -2.62 -4.93 3.49
N LEU A 95 -2.96 -4.24 4.58
CA LEU A 95 -2.05 -4.01 5.70
C LEU A 95 -1.59 -5.32 6.36
N GLY A 96 -2.54 -6.21 6.64
CA GLY A 96 -2.24 -7.51 7.25
C GLY A 96 -1.39 -8.40 6.33
N LEU A 97 -1.76 -8.49 5.05
CA LEU A 97 -1.00 -9.28 4.06
C LEU A 97 0.39 -8.68 3.82
N ARG A 98 0.51 -7.35 3.79
CA ARG A 98 1.81 -6.68 3.64
C ARG A 98 2.74 -7.00 4.80
N ALA A 99 2.24 -6.92 6.03
CA ALA A 99 3.02 -7.28 7.22
C ALA A 99 3.47 -8.75 7.19
N LEU A 100 2.60 -9.66 6.76
CA LEU A 100 2.93 -11.08 6.59
C LEU A 100 4.03 -11.28 5.54
N ILE A 101 3.88 -10.68 4.36
CA ILE A 101 4.87 -10.78 3.28
C ILE A 101 6.22 -10.20 3.71
N ASP A 102 6.23 -9.06 4.41
CA ASP A 102 7.47 -8.46 4.91
C ASP A 102 8.20 -9.37 5.88
N ASN A 103 7.46 -10.08 6.72
CA ASN A 103 8.03 -11.01 7.68
C ASN A 103 8.54 -12.31 7.03
N GLU A 104 7.83 -12.85 6.04
CA GLU A 104 8.14 -14.17 5.46
C GLU A 104 9.07 -14.10 4.26
N GLN A 105 8.94 -13.06 3.42
CA GLN A 105 9.61 -12.95 2.13
C GLN A 105 10.44 -11.66 1.98
N GLY A 106 10.05 -10.60 2.67
CA GLY A 106 10.72 -9.31 2.64
C GLY A 106 10.00 -8.26 1.79
N TRP A 107 10.48 -7.03 1.92
CA TRP A 107 9.87 -5.82 1.32
C TRP A 107 9.89 -5.78 -0.21
N HIS A 108 10.78 -6.54 -0.85
CA HIS A 108 10.94 -6.60 -2.31
C HIS A 108 9.86 -7.45 -3.00
N LYS A 109 9.07 -8.21 -2.24
CA LYS A 109 7.98 -9.02 -2.78
C LYS A 109 6.70 -8.17 -2.88
N SER A 110 6.07 -8.17 -4.05
CA SER A 110 4.80 -7.48 -4.28
C SER A 110 3.63 -8.11 -3.52
N LEU A 111 2.66 -7.27 -3.14
CA LEU A 111 1.34 -7.67 -2.65
C LEU A 111 0.54 -8.42 -3.72
N SER A 112 0.76 -8.09 -5.00
CA SER A 112 0.02 -8.66 -6.13
C SER A 112 0.24 -10.15 -6.28
N ASN A 113 -0.83 -10.85 -6.67
CA ASN A 113 -0.88 -12.29 -6.91
C ASN A 113 -0.51 -13.15 -5.68
N VAL A 114 -0.69 -12.60 -4.47
CA VAL A 114 -0.55 -13.35 -3.22
C VAL A 114 -1.95 -13.71 -2.71
N PRO A 115 -2.20 -14.98 -2.31
CA PRO A 115 -3.50 -15.40 -1.80
C PRO A 115 -3.90 -14.63 -0.53
N VAL A 116 -5.15 -14.17 -0.51
CA VAL A 116 -5.77 -13.53 0.65
C VAL A 116 -6.68 -14.54 1.33
N LYS A 117 -6.51 -14.72 2.64
CA LYS A 117 -7.31 -15.66 3.42
C LYS A 117 -8.60 -15.00 3.92
N ASN A 118 -9.62 -15.81 4.14
CA ASN A 118 -10.91 -15.39 4.72
C ASN A 118 -11.67 -14.34 3.89
N VAL A 119 -11.46 -14.31 2.58
CA VAL A 119 -12.24 -13.51 1.64
C VAL A 119 -13.17 -14.41 0.84
N LEU A 120 -14.42 -14.01 0.70
CA LEU A 120 -15.47 -14.73 -0.02
C LEU A 120 -15.79 -14.10 -1.38
N GLY A 121 -15.47 -12.81 -1.55
CA GLY A 121 -15.73 -12.04 -2.76
C GLY A 121 -15.29 -10.60 -2.64
N SER A 122 -15.62 -9.82 -3.66
CA SER A 122 -15.52 -8.37 -3.67
C SER A 122 -16.91 -7.75 -3.50
N SER A 123 -16.98 -6.53 -2.97
CA SER A 123 -18.24 -5.81 -2.74
C SER A 123 -18.87 -5.30 -4.03
N LYS A 124 -18.10 -5.21 -5.12
CA LYS A 124 -18.55 -4.85 -6.47
C LYS A 124 -18.06 -5.90 -7.45
N ASP A 125 -18.82 -6.09 -8.53
CA ASP A 125 -18.46 -7.01 -9.59
C ASP A 125 -17.27 -6.44 -10.38
N VAL A 126 -16.20 -7.22 -10.46
CA VAL A 126 -15.00 -6.93 -11.25
C VAL A 126 -14.71 -8.15 -12.12
N PHE A 127 -14.91 -8.03 -13.42
CA PHE A 127 -14.62 -9.10 -14.36
C PHE A 127 -13.12 -9.29 -14.52
N TRP A 128 -12.69 -10.54 -14.44
CA TRP A 128 -11.32 -10.94 -14.74
C TRP A 128 -11.27 -12.29 -15.43
N ALA A 129 -10.47 -12.37 -16.49
CA ALA A 129 -10.11 -13.63 -17.12
C ALA A 129 -8.66 -13.58 -17.61
N LEU A 130 -7.96 -14.72 -17.52
CA LEU A 130 -6.52 -14.76 -17.83
C LEU A 130 -6.19 -14.38 -19.27
N GLN A 131 -7.10 -14.68 -20.22
CA GLN A 131 -6.94 -14.41 -21.64
C GLN A 131 -7.65 -13.14 -22.11
N ALA A 132 -8.33 -12.41 -21.23
CA ALA A 132 -9.04 -11.18 -21.57
C ALA A 132 -8.16 -9.97 -21.21
N GLU A 133 -7.59 -9.34 -22.23
CA GLU A 133 -6.82 -8.11 -22.05
C GLU A 133 -7.71 -6.92 -21.66
N ASP A 134 -8.96 -6.94 -22.08
CA ASP A 134 -10.01 -5.93 -21.84
C ASP A 134 -10.86 -6.19 -20.59
N SER A 135 -10.33 -6.97 -19.62
CA SER A 135 -11.05 -7.20 -18.37
C SER A 135 -11.03 -5.98 -17.45
N ASP A 136 -12.11 -5.83 -16.64
CA ASP A 136 -12.25 -4.76 -15.65
C ASP A 136 -11.03 -4.68 -14.70
N ALA A 137 -10.52 -5.84 -14.29
CA ALA A 137 -9.35 -5.89 -13.43
C ALA A 137 -8.08 -5.37 -14.11
N ASN A 138 -7.93 -5.58 -15.42
CA ASN A 138 -6.83 -5.02 -16.18
C ASN A 138 -7.03 -3.52 -16.43
N GLU A 139 -8.26 -3.07 -16.65
CA GLU A 139 -8.58 -1.63 -16.75
C GLU A 139 -8.25 -0.90 -15.45
N LEU A 140 -8.65 -1.43 -14.31
CA LEU A 140 -8.31 -0.87 -12.98
C LEU A 140 -6.78 -0.83 -12.79
N ASN A 141 -6.09 -1.92 -13.09
CA ASN A 141 -4.66 -2.02 -12.93
C ASN A 141 -3.88 -1.09 -13.89
N ALA A 142 -4.36 -0.90 -15.11
CA ALA A 142 -3.80 0.06 -16.06
C ALA A 142 -3.94 1.52 -15.58
N ASN A 143 -4.93 1.79 -14.74
CA ASN A 143 -5.18 3.08 -14.09
C ASN A 143 -4.68 3.10 -12.62
N GLU A 144 -3.65 2.32 -12.28
CA GLU A 144 -2.97 2.29 -10.99
C GLU A 144 -3.89 2.00 -9.78
N ILE A 145 -4.96 1.22 -10.00
CA ILE A 145 -5.87 0.77 -8.95
C ILE A 145 -5.69 -0.74 -8.76
N THR A 146 -5.41 -1.14 -7.55
CA THR A 146 -5.30 -2.55 -7.17
C THR A 146 -6.68 -3.10 -6.86
N THR A 147 -6.98 -4.28 -7.36
CA THR A 147 -8.28 -4.94 -7.18
C THR A 147 -8.13 -6.37 -6.65
N LEU A 148 -9.25 -7.08 -6.54
CA LEU A 148 -9.31 -8.49 -6.14
C LEU A 148 -9.70 -9.35 -7.35
N ILE A 149 -8.97 -10.45 -7.55
CA ILE A 149 -9.33 -11.48 -8.53
C ILE A 149 -9.53 -12.83 -7.85
N LYS A 150 -10.28 -13.72 -8.49
CA LYS A 150 -10.49 -15.11 -8.05
C LYS A 150 -9.74 -16.07 -8.97
N ARG A 151 -8.62 -16.61 -8.46
CA ARG A 151 -7.88 -17.70 -9.12
C ARG A 151 -7.15 -18.52 -8.05
N ASP A 152 -7.47 -19.76 -7.89
CA ASP A 152 -6.94 -20.62 -6.80
C ASP A 152 -7.06 -19.90 -5.43
N GLY A 153 -8.28 -19.47 -5.08
CA GLY A 153 -8.58 -18.53 -4.01
C GLY A 153 -8.65 -17.08 -4.48
N PHE A 154 -8.80 -16.17 -3.56
CA PHE A 154 -8.80 -14.74 -3.83
C PHE A 154 -7.40 -14.16 -3.72
N ARG A 155 -7.06 -13.20 -4.59
CA ARG A 155 -5.73 -12.59 -4.66
C ARG A 155 -5.85 -11.10 -4.96
N PHE A 156 -4.99 -10.29 -4.39
CA PHE A 156 -4.79 -8.93 -4.89
C PHE A 156 -4.24 -8.96 -6.31
N TRP A 157 -4.75 -8.07 -7.15
CA TRP A 157 -4.31 -7.89 -8.52
C TRP A 157 -3.97 -6.42 -8.78
N GLY A 158 -2.68 -6.12 -8.76
CA GLY A 158 -2.11 -4.80 -8.88
C GLY A 158 -0.95 -4.61 -7.90
N ASN A 159 0.02 -3.80 -8.31
CA ASN A 159 1.20 -3.46 -7.52
C ASN A 159 1.70 -2.04 -7.84
N ARG A 160 0.84 -1.23 -8.47
CA ARG A 160 1.20 0.12 -8.88
C ARG A 160 0.97 1.11 -7.76
N THR A 161 1.84 2.12 -7.74
CA THR A 161 1.64 3.35 -6.96
C THR A 161 0.82 4.34 -7.77
N THR A 162 0.53 5.50 -7.22
CA THR A 162 -0.08 6.60 -7.99
C THR A 162 0.95 7.47 -8.76
N ASP A 163 2.25 7.16 -8.69
CA ASP A 163 3.28 7.76 -9.55
C ASP A 163 3.30 7.07 -10.91
N THR A 164 3.18 7.83 -11.99
CA THR A 164 3.19 7.34 -13.37
C THR A 164 4.53 7.50 -14.07
N GLU A 165 5.52 8.11 -13.42
CA GLU A 165 6.80 8.42 -14.07
C GLU A 165 7.93 7.45 -13.73
N LYS A 166 8.33 7.38 -12.46
CA LYS A 166 9.57 6.69 -12.03
C LYS A 166 9.33 5.54 -11.07
N PHE A 167 8.54 5.77 -10.04
CA PHE A 167 8.30 4.79 -8.99
C PHE A 167 6.91 4.17 -9.14
N ILE A 168 6.62 3.69 -10.34
CA ILE A 168 5.31 3.15 -10.72
C ILE A 168 4.91 1.88 -9.95
N PHE A 169 5.86 1.20 -9.29
CA PHE A 169 5.58 -0.02 -8.53
C PHE A 169 5.86 0.14 -7.04
N GLU A 170 4.98 -0.44 -6.21
CA GLU A 170 5.14 -0.51 -4.75
C GLU A 170 6.54 -0.95 -4.34
N VAL A 171 7.02 -2.04 -4.93
CA VAL A 171 8.33 -2.64 -4.59
C VAL A 171 9.50 -1.72 -4.90
N TYR A 172 9.41 -0.88 -5.92
CA TYR A 172 10.45 0.10 -6.24
C TYR A 172 10.53 1.18 -5.18
N THR A 173 9.37 1.74 -4.81
CA THR A 173 9.27 2.76 -3.76
C THR A 173 9.76 2.22 -2.43
N ARG A 174 9.27 1.05 -2.01
CA ARG A 174 9.60 0.46 -0.72
C ARG A 174 11.08 0.06 -0.63
N THR A 175 11.63 -0.52 -1.70
CA THR A 175 13.06 -0.86 -1.75
C THR A 175 13.92 0.39 -1.66
N ALA A 176 13.59 1.45 -2.41
CA ALA A 176 14.32 2.71 -2.35
C ALA A 176 14.25 3.35 -0.95
N GLN A 177 13.10 3.30 -0.28
CA GLN A 177 12.92 3.80 1.08
C GLN A 177 13.80 3.06 2.08
N ILE A 178 13.82 1.72 2.04
CA ILE A 178 14.62 0.90 2.96
C ILE A 178 16.11 1.09 2.72
N LEU A 179 16.55 1.13 1.47
CA LEU A 179 17.95 1.40 1.16
C LEU A 179 18.39 2.78 1.67
N ALA A 180 17.57 3.81 1.43
CA ALA A 180 17.86 5.16 1.92
C ALA A 180 17.94 5.25 3.44
N ASP A 181 17.06 4.52 4.15
CA ASP A 181 17.10 4.48 5.61
C ASP A 181 18.30 3.69 6.13
N SER A 182 18.61 2.54 5.52
CA SER A 182 19.77 1.74 5.91
C SER A 182 21.08 2.52 5.76
N ILE A 183 21.22 3.30 4.69
CA ILE A 183 22.38 4.17 4.49
C ILE A 183 22.42 5.28 5.54
N ALA A 184 21.29 5.93 5.82
CA ALA A 184 21.20 7.00 6.81
C ALA A 184 21.58 6.48 8.22
N GLU A 185 21.06 5.31 8.61
CA GLU A 185 21.38 4.68 9.89
C GLU A 185 22.86 4.29 10.00
N ALA A 186 23.42 3.69 8.94
CA ALA A 186 24.83 3.31 8.93
C ALA A 186 25.76 4.51 9.05
N GLN A 187 25.37 5.66 8.51
CA GLN A 187 26.17 6.88 8.57
C GLN A 187 25.88 7.77 9.79
N PHE A 188 24.91 7.40 10.62
CA PHE A 188 24.58 8.21 11.81
C PHE A 188 25.77 8.39 12.77
N THR A 189 26.63 7.38 12.87
CA THR A 189 27.84 7.40 13.70
C THR A 189 28.90 8.41 13.24
N THR A 190 28.82 8.88 11.99
CA THR A 190 29.74 9.87 11.43
C THR A 190 29.26 11.32 11.58
N VAL A 191 28.03 11.50 12.07
CA VAL A 191 27.46 12.84 12.32
C VAL A 191 28.30 13.53 13.40
N ASP A 192 28.66 14.80 13.14
CA ASP A 192 29.49 15.65 14.05
C ASP A 192 30.89 15.12 14.33
N THR A 193 31.39 14.15 13.55
CA THR A 193 32.82 13.73 13.68
C THR A 193 33.74 14.73 12.98
N PRO A 194 34.96 14.97 13.54
CA PRO A 194 35.95 15.85 12.91
C PRO A 194 36.34 15.35 11.52
N LEU A 195 36.49 16.26 10.56
CA LEU A 195 37.02 15.96 9.22
C LEU A 195 38.53 15.69 9.32
N THR A 196 38.89 14.47 9.65
CA THR A 196 40.27 13.97 9.63
C THR A 196 40.50 13.09 8.42
N PRO A 197 41.77 12.93 7.92
CA PRO A 197 42.04 12.03 6.81
C PRO A 197 41.64 10.57 7.04
N ALA A 198 41.53 10.14 8.31
CA ALA A 198 41.03 8.82 8.67
C ALA A 198 39.49 8.73 8.47
N ASN A 199 38.73 9.77 8.86
CA ASN A 199 37.28 9.79 8.75
C ASN A 199 36.76 10.10 7.33
N VAL A 200 37.62 10.47 6.39
CA VAL A 200 37.26 10.78 4.99
C VAL A 200 37.46 9.55 4.08
N LYS A 201 38.15 8.52 4.56
CA LYS A 201 38.46 7.33 3.76
C LYS A 201 37.45 6.17 3.94
N ASP A 202 36.63 6.22 4.96
CA ASP A 202 35.58 5.25 5.25
C ASP A 202 34.21 5.77 4.73
#